data_123911b07aeeee85d555299f93e4c4b6
#
_entry.id   123911b07aeeee85d555299f93e4c4b6
#
_cell.length_a   1.000
_cell.length_b   1.000
_cell.length_c   1.000
_cell.angle_alpha   90.00
_cell.angle_beta   90.00
_cell.angle_gamma   90.00
#
_symmetry.space_group_name_H-M   'P 1'
#
loop_
_entity.id
_entity.type
_entity.pdbx_description
1 polymer ?
#
loop_
_entity_poly.entity_id
_entity_poly.type
_entity_poly.pdbx_seq_one_letter_code
_entity_poly.pdbx_strand_id
1 'polypeptide(L)'
;MKQKKTLQDLSLIDNFLFGAMMTDPDVGIPFSRKLIKLILGKEIADIQITPQKVFYGVDTDMHGARLDVYIEETLSPDGRTEEMAQIIEDDSSIFDIEPEKNHDTISIEGLPKRVRFYHAKIDNAALPSGEDYRKLKKVYVIFITPFDPFGYDRMVYTIKNYCVEQPDMEYEDGAMTIFLYTKGSVGNYSEDLRKFLTYFEESTDENAVTEDLRELQSMVSQIKDNRKVGLSYMRAYEEKELLKRIYHNQGLEEGREAGLKAGRRQQMISVIMQQMNRGKSTSQIAEFFDMDVAEVQRVYDVGKKYAPDYDLDAIYKELYS
;
A
#
# COMPACT_ATOMS: atom_id res chain seq x y z
N MET A 1 -9.12 -7.43 25.44
CA MET A 1 -7.75 -7.02 25.06
C MET A 1 -7.34 -7.87 23.87
N LYS A 2 -6.98 -7.29 22.73
CA LYS A 2 -6.40 -8.06 21.62
C LYS A 2 -5.04 -8.58 22.09
N GLN A 3 -4.82 -9.88 21.96
CA GLN A 3 -3.55 -10.52 22.35
C GLN A 3 -2.40 -9.87 21.55
N LYS A 4 -1.33 -9.50 22.24
CA LYS A 4 -0.15 -8.87 21.61
C LYS A 4 0.52 -9.93 20.73
N LYS A 5 0.58 -9.70 19.41
CA LYS A 5 1.32 -10.58 18.50
C LYS A 5 2.82 -10.50 18.81
N THR A 6 3.45 -11.64 18.92
CA THR A 6 4.91 -11.78 19.06
C THR A 6 5.54 -11.99 17.68
N LEU A 7 6.87 -11.94 17.59
CA LEU A 7 7.59 -12.28 16.36
C LEU A 7 7.29 -13.72 15.91
N GLN A 8 7.06 -14.64 16.86
CA GLN A 8 6.73 -16.04 16.59
C GLN A 8 5.37 -16.20 15.89
N ASP A 9 4.42 -15.29 16.14
CA ASP A 9 3.07 -15.31 15.54
C ASP A 9 3.01 -14.71 14.14
N LEU A 10 4.13 -14.22 13.60
CA LEU A 10 4.18 -13.64 12.26
C LEU A 10 4.35 -14.72 11.19
N SER A 11 3.78 -14.45 10.01
CA SER A 11 3.94 -15.25 8.80
C SER A 11 4.58 -14.42 7.69
N LEU A 12 4.98 -15.02 6.58
CA LEU A 12 5.64 -14.33 5.46
C LEU A 12 4.79 -13.20 4.86
N ILE A 13 3.47 -13.28 5.00
CA ILE A 13 2.55 -12.19 4.60
C ILE A 13 2.68 -10.93 5.50
N ASP A 14 3.34 -11.02 6.67
CA ASP A 14 3.57 -9.88 7.54
C ASP A 14 4.85 -9.15 7.11
N ASN A 15 4.75 -7.90 6.68
CA ASN A 15 5.84 -7.10 6.10
C ASN A 15 7.10 -7.07 6.99
N PHE A 16 6.94 -7.11 8.32
CA PHE A 16 8.10 -7.13 9.20
C PHE A 16 8.92 -8.42 9.05
N LEU A 17 8.27 -9.59 9.10
CA LEU A 17 8.97 -10.86 8.95
C LEU A 17 9.57 -10.98 7.55
N PHE A 18 8.80 -10.65 6.52
CA PHE A 18 9.25 -10.66 5.13
C PHE A 18 10.49 -9.78 4.93
N GLY A 19 10.45 -8.54 5.41
CA GLY A 19 11.57 -7.63 5.37
C GLY A 19 12.79 -8.14 6.16
N ALA A 20 12.58 -8.78 7.31
CA ALA A 20 13.65 -9.38 8.10
C ALA A 20 14.31 -10.56 7.37
N MET A 21 13.53 -11.41 6.70
CA MET A 21 14.04 -12.47 5.84
C MET A 21 14.95 -11.93 4.72
N MET A 22 14.50 -10.86 4.06
CA MET A 22 15.22 -10.25 2.93
C MET A 22 16.48 -9.48 3.33
N THR A 23 16.53 -8.95 4.55
CA THR A 23 17.67 -8.17 5.05
C THR A 23 18.75 -9.00 5.72
N ASP A 24 18.47 -10.25 6.04
CA ASP A 24 19.42 -11.13 6.70
C ASP A 24 20.52 -11.57 5.70
N PRO A 25 21.82 -11.42 6.04
CA PRO A 25 22.91 -11.70 5.12
C PRO A 25 23.02 -13.17 4.74
N ASP A 26 22.59 -14.09 5.58
CA ASP A 26 22.71 -15.54 5.36
C ASP A 26 21.44 -16.11 4.71
N VAL A 27 20.29 -15.49 4.95
CA VAL A 27 18.97 -15.97 4.52
C VAL A 27 18.48 -15.26 3.26
N GLY A 28 18.77 -13.98 3.08
CA GLY A 28 18.11 -13.15 2.06
C GLY A 28 18.23 -13.69 0.64
N ILE A 29 19.44 -14.04 0.19
CA ILE A 29 19.68 -14.58 -1.16
C ILE A 29 19.00 -15.95 -1.37
N PRO A 30 19.22 -16.99 -0.52
CA PRO A 30 18.54 -18.27 -0.71
C PRO A 30 17.02 -18.16 -0.61
N PHE A 31 16.51 -17.31 0.28
CA PHE A 31 15.08 -17.05 0.39
C PHE A 31 14.50 -16.45 -0.90
N SER A 32 15.11 -15.40 -1.44
CA SER A 32 14.67 -14.75 -2.69
C SER A 32 14.67 -15.70 -3.88
N ARG A 33 15.74 -16.51 -4.04
CA ARG A 33 15.78 -17.53 -5.10
C ARG A 33 14.63 -18.53 -4.98
N LYS A 34 14.37 -18.98 -3.75
CA LYS A 34 13.27 -19.93 -3.49
C LYS A 34 11.92 -19.32 -3.79
N LEU A 35 11.68 -18.05 -3.42
CA LEU A 35 10.44 -17.33 -3.74
C LEU A 35 10.21 -17.25 -5.25
N ILE A 36 11.22 -16.79 -5.99
CA ILE A 36 11.10 -16.62 -7.46
C ILE A 36 10.86 -17.97 -8.13
N LYS A 37 11.55 -19.04 -7.68
CA LYS A 37 11.31 -20.40 -8.15
C LYS A 37 9.87 -20.85 -7.90
N LEU A 38 9.34 -20.66 -6.70
CA LEU A 38 7.99 -21.09 -6.34
C LEU A 38 6.89 -20.28 -7.04
N ILE A 39 7.13 -18.99 -7.28
CA ILE A 39 6.15 -18.10 -7.93
C ILE A 39 6.18 -18.25 -9.45
N LEU A 40 7.36 -18.25 -10.05
CA LEU A 40 7.54 -18.15 -11.50
C LEU A 40 8.04 -19.44 -12.15
N GLY A 41 8.46 -20.42 -11.36
CA GLY A 41 9.13 -21.63 -11.88
C GLY A 41 10.52 -21.34 -12.47
N LYS A 42 11.07 -20.14 -12.23
CA LYS A 42 12.38 -19.71 -12.78
C LYS A 42 13.46 -19.92 -11.75
N GLU A 43 14.52 -20.66 -12.13
CA GLU A 43 15.73 -20.75 -11.34
C GLU A 43 16.67 -19.60 -11.71
N ILE A 44 17.18 -18.88 -10.68
CA ILE A 44 18.06 -17.72 -10.84
C ILE A 44 19.36 -17.98 -10.10
N ALA A 45 20.48 -17.77 -10.79
CA ALA A 45 21.81 -18.05 -10.24
C ALA A 45 22.32 -16.89 -9.37
N ASP A 46 22.42 -15.71 -9.93
CA ASP A 46 23.02 -14.55 -9.28
C ASP A 46 21.99 -13.42 -9.15
N ILE A 47 21.82 -12.95 -7.91
CA ILE A 47 20.88 -11.87 -7.58
C ILE A 47 21.49 -10.89 -6.61
N GLN A 48 21.10 -9.63 -6.76
CA GLN A 48 21.32 -8.58 -5.77
C GLN A 48 19.99 -8.16 -5.16
N ILE A 49 19.94 -8.07 -3.84
CA ILE A 49 18.74 -7.69 -3.11
C ILE A 49 18.93 -6.30 -2.53
N THR A 50 17.94 -5.45 -2.73
CA THR A 50 17.85 -4.14 -2.06
C THR A 50 16.52 -4.08 -1.29
N PRO A 51 16.49 -4.46 -0.01
CA PRO A 51 15.28 -4.37 0.80
C PRO A 51 14.87 -2.92 1.00
N GLN A 52 13.58 -2.67 0.96
CA GLN A 52 13.01 -1.33 1.16
C GLN A 52 13.64 -0.27 0.23
N LYS A 53 13.84 -0.63 -1.04
CA LYS A 53 14.36 0.27 -2.06
C LYS A 53 13.50 1.53 -2.15
N VAL A 54 14.13 2.69 -1.92
CA VAL A 54 13.44 3.98 -2.01
C VAL A 54 13.83 4.68 -3.31
N PHE A 55 12.83 5.01 -4.11
CA PHE A 55 12.97 5.92 -5.24
C PHE A 55 12.43 7.28 -4.84
N TYR A 56 13.30 8.25 -4.68
CA TYR A 56 12.88 9.62 -4.32
C TYR A 56 12.14 10.30 -5.46
N GLY A 57 11.24 11.23 -5.13
CA GLY A 57 10.73 12.20 -6.10
C GLY A 57 11.86 13.11 -6.60
N VAL A 58 11.71 13.67 -7.79
CA VAL A 58 12.67 14.64 -8.33
C VAL A 58 12.63 15.94 -7.53
N ASP A 59 11.50 16.23 -6.87
CA ASP A 59 11.26 17.39 -6.03
C ASP A 59 10.49 16.97 -4.77
N THR A 60 10.48 17.79 -3.72
CA THR A 60 9.79 17.54 -2.44
C THR A 60 8.29 17.32 -2.59
N ASP A 61 7.69 17.89 -3.65
CA ASP A 61 6.26 17.79 -3.95
C ASP A 61 5.91 16.56 -4.83
N MET A 62 6.91 15.78 -5.25
CA MET A 62 6.72 14.60 -6.10
C MET A 62 6.74 13.31 -5.28
N HIS A 63 5.79 12.42 -5.58
CA HIS A 63 5.75 11.12 -4.95
C HIS A 63 7.01 10.29 -5.23
N GLY A 64 7.63 9.80 -4.16
CA GLY A 64 8.58 8.69 -4.21
C GLY A 64 7.87 7.34 -4.27
N ALA A 65 8.61 6.28 -4.54
CA ALA A 65 8.17 4.90 -4.32
C ALA A 65 9.10 4.25 -3.29
N ARG A 66 8.52 3.45 -2.40
CA ARG A 66 9.26 2.56 -1.51
C ARG A 66 8.75 1.16 -1.80
N LEU A 67 9.62 0.35 -2.38
CA LEU A 67 9.36 -1.05 -2.67
C LEU A 67 9.72 -1.88 -1.43
N ASP A 68 8.91 -2.89 -1.12
CA ASP A 68 9.20 -3.77 0.01
C ASP A 68 10.46 -4.57 -0.27
N VAL A 69 10.60 -5.12 -1.47
CA VAL A 69 11.81 -5.83 -1.90
C VAL A 69 12.08 -5.64 -3.39
N TYR A 70 13.26 -5.16 -3.70
CA TYR A 70 13.79 -5.05 -5.04
C TYR A 70 14.90 -6.09 -5.23
N ILE A 71 14.70 -7.03 -6.14
CA ILE A 71 15.65 -8.08 -6.49
C ILE A 71 16.07 -7.88 -7.94
N GLU A 72 17.36 -7.77 -8.18
CA GLU A 72 17.92 -7.64 -9.50
C GLU A 72 18.75 -8.88 -9.84
N GLU A 73 18.41 -9.53 -10.95
CA GLU A 73 19.20 -10.62 -11.51
C GLU A 73 20.48 -10.03 -12.10
N THR A 74 21.63 -10.56 -11.68
CA THR A 74 22.93 -10.15 -12.20
C THR A 74 23.47 -11.26 -13.10
N LEU A 75 23.97 -10.87 -14.27
CA LEU A 75 24.62 -11.83 -15.15
C LEU A 75 25.98 -12.22 -14.56
N SER A 76 26.20 -13.51 -14.35
CA SER A 76 27.52 -14.00 -13.95
C SER A 76 28.60 -13.66 -14.99
N PRO A 77 29.74 -13.10 -14.57
CA PRO A 77 30.83 -12.80 -15.47
C PRO A 77 31.50 -14.03 -16.07
N ASP A 78 31.17 -15.22 -15.56
CA ASP A 78 31.87 -16.46 -15.91
C ASP A 78 31.60 -16.88 -17.37
N GLY A 79 32.60 -16.64 -18.21
CA GLY A 79 32.72 -17.20 -19.56
C GLY A 79 32.24 -16.34 -20.72
N ARG A 80 31.88 -15.08 -20.51
CA ARG A 80 31.50 -14.16 -21.60
C ARG A 80 32.62 -13.15 -21.88
N THR A 81 33.02 -13.04 -23.15
CA THR A 81 33.90 -11.95 -23.58
C THR A 81 33.15 -10.64 -23.64
N GLU A 82 33.80 -9.48 -23.47
CA GLU A 82 33.20 -8.15 -23.60
C GLU A 82 32.43 -7.96 -24.93
N GLU A 83 32.91 -8.63 -26.01
CA GLU A 83 32.23 -8.64 -27.31
C GLU A 83 30.92 -9.40 -27.31
N MET A 84 30.81 -10.52 -26.55
CA MET A 84 29.57 -11.27 -26.40
C MET A 84 28.53 -10.51 -25.55
N ALA A 85 28.98 -9.74 -24.54
CA ALA A 85 28.13 -8.92 -23.71
C ALA A 85 27.49 -7.74 -24.48
N GLN A 86 28.05 -7.32 -25.61
CA GLN A 86 27.49 -6.28 -26.47
C GLN A 86 26.43 -6.79 -27.46
N ILE A 87 26.35 -8.09 -27.69
CA ILE A 87 25.49 -8.70 -28.73
C ILE A 87 24.28 -9.40 -28.12
N ILE A 88 24.34 -9.81 -26.87
CA ILE A 88 23.25 -10.52 -26.19
C ILE A 88 22.36 -9.48 -25.51
N GLU A 89 21.09 -9.43 -25.89
CA GLU A 89 20.05 -8.74 -25.10
C GLU A 89 20.18 -9.18 -23.65
N ASP A 90 20.24 -8.22 -22.72
CA ASP A 90 20.29 -8.51 -21.29
C ASP A 90 18.92 -9.11 -20.89
N ASP A 91 18.82 -10.43 -20.87
CA ASP A 91 17.62 -11.17 -20.46
C ASP A 91 17.47 -11.22 -18.93
N SER A 92 18.25 -10.40 -18.20
CA SER A 92 18.13 -10.30 -16.77
C SER A 92 16.81 -9.64 -16.35
N SER A 93 16.36 -9.96 -15.16
CA SER A 93 15.06 -9.53 -14.67
C SER A 93 15.19 -8.75 -13.37
N ILE A 94 14.21 -7.87 -13.14
CA ILE A 94 14.02 -7.16 -11.88
C ILE A 94 12.69 -7.65 -11.28
N PHE A 95 12.70 -7.98 -10.00
CA PHE A 95 11.53 -8.43 -9.27
C PHE A 95 11.27 -7.48 -8.10
N ASP A 96 10.06 -6.96 -8.04
CA ASP A 96 9.52 -6.23 -6.91
C ASP A 96 8.42 -7.09 -6.27
N ILE A 97 8.61 -7.51 -5.01
CA ILE A 97 7.70 -8.41 -4.32
C ILE A 97 7.09 -7.68 -3.13
N GLU A 98 5.77 -7.52 -3.16
CA GLU A 98 4.96 -6.73 -2.26
C GLU A 98 3.94 -7.61 -1.50
N PRO A 99 4.25 -8.14 -0.31
CA PRO A 99 3.23 -8.72 0.57
C PRO A 99 2.28 -7.61 1.04
N GLU A 100 0.99 -7.73 0.77
CA GLU A 100 0.01 -6.73 1.20
C GLU A 100 -1.13 -7.39 1.98
N LYS A 101 -1.10 -7.23 3.29
CA LYS A 101 -2.05 -7.86 4.20
C LYS A 101 -3.33 -7.06 4.40
N ASN A 102 -3.26 -5.74 4.26
CA ASN A 102 -4.35 -4.85 4.65
C ASN A 102 -5.14 -4.37 3.43
N HIS A 103 -6.37 -4.85 3.32
CA HIS A 103 -7.31 -4.38 2.30
C HIS A 103 -7.57 -2.86 2.38
N ASP A 104 -7.57 -2.29 3.60
CA ASP A 104 -7.91 -0.87 3.83
C ASP A 104 -6.82 0.11 3.38
N THR A 105 -5.57 -0.35 3.20
CA THR A 105 -4.45 0.49 2.78
C THR A 105 -4.37 0.66 1.26
N ILE A 106 -5.06 -0.21 0.52
CA ILE A 106 -5.09 -0.17 -0.94
C ILE A 106 -6.54 -0.03 -1.39
N SER A 107 -6.89 1.12 -1.97
CA SER A 107 -8.13 1.18 -2.74
C SER A 107 -7.95 0.31 -3.99
N ILE A 108 -8.91 -0.57 -4.27
CA ILE A 108 -8.92 -1.42 -5.47
C ILE A 108 -8.76 -0.56 -6.73
N GLU A 109 -9.34 0.64 -6.75
CA GLU A 109 -9.21 1.61 -7.84
C GLU A 109 -7.80 2.21 -7.97
N GLY A 110 -7.07 2.35 -6.87
CA GLY A 110 -5.72 2.90 -6.82
C GLY A 110 -4.62 1.89 -7.17
N LEU A 111 -4.87 0.59 -6.94
CA LEU A 111 -3.88 -0.46 -7.09
C LEU A 111 -3.26 -0.55 -8.48
N PRO A 112 -4.01 -0.54 -9.60
CA PRO A 112 -3.42 -0.55 -10.94
C PRO A 112 -2.57 0.70 -11.24
N LYS A 113 -2.94 1.84 -10.67
CA LYS A 113 -2.18 3.09 -10.83
C LYS A 113 -0.88 3.07 -10.02
N ARG A 114 -0.92 2.49 -8.81
CA ARG A 114 0.28 2.26 -7.98
C ARG A 114 1.27 1.34 -8.69
N VAL A 115 0.80 0.23 -9.23
CA VAL A 115 1.61 -0.72 -10.00
C VAL A 115 2.27 -0.04 -11.19
N ARG A 116 1.50 0.69 -12.00
CA ARG A 116 2.05 1.45 -13.13
C ARG A 116 3.15 2.44 -12.69
N PHE A 117 2.96 3.07 -11.54
CA PHE A 117 3.95 3.99 -10.97
C PHE A 117 5.23 3.25 -10.55
N TYR A 118 5.11 2.04 -10.00
CA TYR A 118 6.25 1.20 -9.63
C TYR A 118 7.07 0.81 -10.86
N HIS A 119 6.44 0.29 -11.91
CA HIS A 119 7.12 0.01 -13.19
C HIS A 119 7.88 1.23 -13.69
N ALA A 120 7.24 2.40 -13.77
CA ALA A 120 7.88 3.63 -14.25
C ALA A 120 9.09 4.06 -13.40
N LYS A 121 9.04 3.86 -12.07
CA LYS A 121 10.15 4.17 -11.17
C LYS A 121 11.30 3.20 -11.32
N ILE A 122 11.02 1.92 -11.48
CA ILE A 122 12.01 0.86 -11.70
C ILE A 122 12.72 1.10 -13.03
N ASP A 123 11.98 1.27 -14.12
CA ASP A 123 12.53 1.50 -15.47
C ASP A 123 13.40 2.75 -15.52
N ASN A 124 12.93 3.86 -14.95
CA ASN A 124 13.70 5.10 -14.88
C ASN A 124 15.01 4.96 -14.11
N ALA A 125 15.06 4.08 -13.12
CA ALA A 125 16.27 3.85 -12.33
C ALA A 125 17.20 2.80 -12.96
N ALA A 126 16.65 1.88 -13.76
CA ALA A 126 17.38 0.78 -14.37
C ALA A 126 18.10 1.19 -15.66
N LEU A 127 17.64 2.24 -16.36
CA LEU A 127 18.24 2.68 -17.62
C LEU A 127 18.97 4.02 -17.46
N PRO A 128 20.30 4.05 -17.47
CA PRO A 128 21.08 5.29 -17.44
C PRO A 128 20.85 6.16 -18.68
N SER A 129 21.04 7.48 -18.52
CA SER A 129 20.88 8.43 -19.61
C SER A 129 21.86 8.14 -20.75
N GLY A 130 21.33 8.07 -21.99
CA GLY A 130 22.10 7.81 -23.19
C GLY A 130 22.23 6.33 -23.57
N GLU A 131 21.74 5.43 -22.73
CA GLU A 131 21.67 3.99 -23.04
C GLU A 131 20.53 3.65 -23.99
N ASP A 132 20.70 2.54 -24.73
CA ASP A 132 19.68 2.01 -25.65
C ASP A 132 18.52 1.39 -24.84
N TYR A 133 17.27 1.64 -25.27
CA TYR A 133 16.08 1.06 -24.64
C TYR A 133 16.04 -0.47 -24.65
N ARG A 134 16.74 -1.13 -25.58
CA ARG A 134 16.91 -2.60 -25.61
C ARG A 134 17.63 -3.17 -24.37
N LYS A 135 18.29 -2.31 -23.59
CA LYS A 135 18.92 -2.68 -22.32
C LYS A 135 17.96 -2.61 -21.12
N LEU A 136 16.70 -2.20 -21.31
CA LEU A 136 15.71 -2.30 -20.26
C LEU A 136 15.49 -3.77 -19.90
N LYS A 137 15.58 -4.06 -18.61
CA LYS A 137 15.38 -5.39 -18.07
C LYS A 137 13.90 -5.74 -18.02
N LYS A 138 13.58 -7.03 -17.98
CA LYS A 138 12.21 -7.47 -17.67
C LYS A 138 11.87 -7.12 -16.23
N VAL A 139 10.71 -6.51 -15.99
CA VAL A 139 10.28 -6.08 -14.66
C VAL A 139 9.03 -6.84 -14.25
N TYR A 140 9.12 -7.53 -13.13
CA TYR A 140 8.02 -8.24 -12.50
C TYR A 140 7.62 -7.51 -11.21
N VAL A 141 6.43 -6.94 -11.17
CA VAL A 141 5.84 -6.40 -9.93
C VAL A 141 4.83 -7.41 -9.42
N ILE A 142 5.10 -8.00 -8.25
CA ILE A 142 4.38 -9.14 -7.70
C ILE A 142 3.73 -8.76 -6.38
N PHE A 143 2.40 -8.74 -6.33
CA PHE A 143 1.63 -8.57 -5.10
C PHE A 143 1.15 -9.91 -4.58
N ILE A 144 1.30 -10.14 -3.27
CA ILE A 144 0.76 -11.34 -2.59
C ILE A 144 -0.25 -10.87 -1.54
N THR A 145 -1.52 -11.23 -1.71
CA THR A 145 -2.63 -10.70 -0.91
C THR A 145 -3.51 -11.80 -0.32
N PRO A 146 -4.01 -11.67 0.94
CA PRO A 146 -4.99 -12.57 1.51
C PRO A 146 -6.44 -12.19 1.15
N PHE A 147 -6.62 -11.22 0.25
CA PHE A 147 -7.89 -10.76 -0.28
C PHE A 147 -7.84 -10.73 -1.81
N ASP A 148 -9.00 -10.89 -2.44
CA ASP A 148 -9.12 -10.82 -3.90
C ASP A 148 -9.09 -9.37 -4.38
N PRO A 149 -8.05 -8.95 -5.13
CA PRO A 149 -7.94 -7.57 -5.59
C PRO A 149 -8.94 -7.17 -6.68
N PHE A 150 -9.58 -8.16 -7.36
CA PHE A 150 -10.44 -7.89 -8.52
C PHE A 150 -11.81 -8.58 -8.47
N GLY A 151 -12.09 -9.42 -7.47
CA GLY A 151 -13.40 -10.02 -7.25
C GLY A 151 -13.74 -11.20 -8.15
N TYR A 152 -12.76 -11.87 -8.82
CA TYR A 152 -12.97 -13.03 -9.68
C TYR A 152 -12.48 -14.35 -9.06
N ASP A 153 -12.08 -14.33 -7.81
CA ASP A 153 -11.59 -15.49 -7.04
C ASP A 153 -10.44 -16.27 -7.72
N ARG A 154 -9.66 -15.59 -8.57
CA ARG A 154 -8.50 -16.20 -9.22
C ARG A 154 -7.29 -16.23 -8.27
N MET A 155 -6.62 -17.37 -8.23
CA MET A 155 -5.36 -17.52 -7.48
C MET A 155 -4.26 -16.63 -8.05
N VAL A 156 -4.21 -16.44 -9.36
CA VAL A 156 -3.23 -15.62 -10.05
C VAL A 156 -3.93 -14.71 -11.06
N TYR A 157 -3.56 -13.44 -11.05
CA TYR A 157 -3.87 -12.49 -12.12
C TYR A 157 -2.55 -12.03 -12.72
N THR A 158 -2.35 -12.31 -13.98
CA THR A 158 -1.19 -11.81 -14.75
C THR A 158 -1.65 -10.70 -15.68
N ILE A 159 -1.04 -9.54 -15.54
CA ILE A 159 -1.36 -8.34 -16.33
C ILE A 159 -0.16 -8.03 -17.22
N LYS A 160 -0.42 -7.91 -18.50
CA LYS A 160 0.52 -7.49 -19.55
C LYS A 160 -0.14 -6.46 -20.47
N ASN A 161 0.66 -5.68 -21.16
CA ASN A 161 0.20 -4.83 -22.24
C ASN A 161 -0.10 -5.68 -23.50
N TYR A 162 -1.06 -5.25 -24.28
CA TYR A 162 -1.42 -5.88 -25.56
C TYR A 162 -2.00 -4.84 -26.54
N CYS A 163 -1.98 -5.15 -27.84
CA CYS A 163 -2.62 -4.32 -28.87
C CYS A 163 -4.13 -4.55 -28.86
N VAL A 164 -4.91 -3.49 -28.66
CA VAL A 164 -6.39 -3.58 -28.58
C VAL A 164 -6.99 -3.99 -29.93
N GLU A 165 -6.43 -3.48 -31.03
CA GLU A 165 -6.88 -3.74 -32.39
C GLU A 165 -6.46 -5.12 -32.91
N GLN A 166 -5.39 -5.69 -32.33
CA GLN A 166 -4.85 -7.00 -32.70
C GLN A 166 -4.41 -7.76 -31.44
N PRO A 167 -5.36 -8.34 -30.67
CA PRO A 167 -5.06 -8.98 -29.37
C PRO A 167 -4.08 -10.16 -29.44
N ASP A 168 -3.98 -10.82 -30.60
CA ASP A 168 -3.09 -11.95 -30.84
C ASP A 168 -1.67 -11.54 -31.24
N MET A 169 -1.42 -10.22 -31.42
CA MET A 169 -0.09 -9.70 -31.73
C MET A 169 0.82 -9.87 -30.51
N GLU A 170 1.98 -10.50 -30.70
CA GLU A 170 3.01 -10.49 -29.68
C GLU A 170 3.48 -9.05 -29.41
N TYR A 171 3.35 -8.62 -28.15
CA TYR A 171 3.86 -7.34 -27.65
C TYR A 171 4.62 -7.59 -26.36
N GLU A 172 5.93 -7.79 -26.51
CA GLU A 172 6.82 -8.10 -25.40
C GLU A 172 7.64 -6.87 -25.01
N ASP A 173 7.08 -6.05 -24.11
CA ASP A 173 7.75 -4.87 -23.55
C ASP A 173 8.53 -5.15 -22.27
N GLY A 174 8.50 -6.40 -21.78
CA GLY A 174 9.19 -6.83 -20.57
C GLY A 174 8.48 -6.44 -19.26
N ALA A 175 7.37 -5.70 -19.31
CA ALA A 175 6.63 -5.29 -18.12
C ALA A 175 5.55 -6.32 -17.76
N MET A 176 5.64 -6.90 -16.56
CA MET A 176 4.66 -7.88 -16.07
C MET A 176 4.23 -7.59 -14.64
N THR A 177 2.94 -7.59 -14.40
CA THR A 177 2.39 -7.54 -13.05
C THR A 177 1.68 -8.82 -12.69
N ILE A 178 1.94 -9.35 -11.50
CA ILE A 178 1.34 -10.58 -11.00
C ILE A 178 0.69 -10.31 -9.66
N PHE A 179 -0.59 -10.64 -9.53
CA PHE A 179 -1.27 -10.66 -8.24
C PHE A 179 -1.53 -12.11 -7.84
N LEU A 180 -1.08 -12.47 -6.65
CA LEU A 180 -1.26 -13.78 -6.05
C LEU A 180 -2.25 -13.65 -4.90
N TYR A 181 -3.45 -14.19 -5.10
CA TYR A 181 -4.46 -14.27 -4.05
C TYR A 181 -4.33 -15.59 -3.31
N THR A 182 -3.94 -15.54 -2.03
CA THR A 182 -3.61 -16.75 -1.24
C THR A 182 -4.78 -17.74 -1.06
N LYS A 183 -6.02 -17.22 -1.15
CA LYS A 183 -7.27 -17.98 -0.99
C LYS A 183 -8.00 -18.24 -2.31
N GLY A 184 -7.42 -17.82 -3.43
CA GLY A 184 -8.07 -17.97 -4.74
C GLY A 184 -8.35 -19.43 -5.10
N SER A 185 -9.55 -19.69 -5.60
CA SER A 185 -9.99 -21.05 -5.97
C SER A 185 -10.04 -21.28 -7.48
N VAL A 186 -10.11 -20.20 -8.26
CA VAL A 186 -10.26 -20.24 -9.71
C VAL A 186 -8.90 -20.24 -10.42
N GLY A 187 -8.74 -21.12 -11.39
CA GLY A 187 -7.56 -21.27 -12.23
C GLY A 187 -6.94 -22.66 -12.10
N ASN A 188 -6.18 -23.08 -13.11
CA ASN A 188 -5.49 -24.36 -13.14
C ASN A 188 -3.99 -24.12 -12.90
N TYR A 189 -3.61 -23.99 -11.65
CA TYR A 189 -2.23 -23.77 -11.22
C TYR A 189 -1.67 -25.02 -10.54
N SER A 190 -0.33 -25.06 -10.43
CA SER A 190 0.33 -26.18 -9.79
C SER A 190 -0.08 -26.31 -8.31
N GLU A 191 -0.15 -27.55 -7.83
CA GLU A 191 -0.42 -27.82 -6.42
C GLU A 191 0.68 -27.23 -5.51
N ASP A 192 1.91 -27.12 -6.02
CA ASP A 192 3.03 -26.52 -5.27
C ASP A 192 2.86 -25.01 -5.08
N LEU A 193 2.33 -24.28 -6.09
CA LEU A 193 1.98 -22.88 -5.92
C LEU A 193 0.88 -22.70 -4.88
N ARG A 194 -0.14 -23.55 -4.89
CA ARG A 194 -1.24 -23.54 -3.90
C ARG A 194 -0.70 -23.75 -2.48
N LYS A 195 0.14 -24.76 -2.28
CA LYS A 195 0.79 -25.04 -1.00
C LYS A 195 1.68 -23.89 -0.55
N PHE A 196 2.43 -23.31 -1.48
CA PHE A 196 3.25 -22.13 -1.20
C PHE A 196 2.41 -20.94 -0.72
N LEU A 197 1.30 -20.61 -1.39
CA LEU A 197 0.43 -19.49 -1.00
C LEU A 197 -0.22 -19.71 0.37
N THR A 198 -0.63 -20.94 0.67
CA THR A 198 -1.12 -21.33 2.00
C THR A 198 -0.04 -21.14 3.06
N TYR A 199 1.16 -21.62 2.80
CA TYR A 199 2.30 -21.45 3.69
C TYR A 199 2.70 -19.98 3.85
N PHE A 200 2.65 -19.19 2.80
CA PHE A 200 2.97 -17.77 2.83
C PHE A 200 2.04 -16.98 3.76
N GLU A 201 0.75 -17.31 3.76
CA GLU A 201 -0.24 -16.71 4.67
C GLU A 201 -0.08 -17.19 6.11
N GLU A 202 0.22 -18.50 6.31
CA GLU A 202 0.42 -19.13 7.62
C GLU A 202 1.71 -19.96 7.61
N SER A 203 2.84 -19.31 7.96
CA SER A 203 4.17 -19.93 7.95
C SER A 203 4.38 -20.76 9.22
N THR A 204 3.80 -21.98 9.21
CA THR A 204 3.89 -22.98 10.28
C THR A 204 4.50 -24.28 9.77
N ASP A 205 4.95 -25.13 10.70
CA ASP A 205 5.49 -26.46 10.37
C ASP A 205 4.44 -27.36 9.69
N GLU A 206 3.17 -27.23 10.07
CA GLU A 206 2.06 -27.99 9.50
C GLU A 206 1.85 -27.65 8.01
N ASN A 207 2.07 -26.40 7.62
CA ASN A 207 1.92 -25.93 6.25
C ASN A 207 3.19 -26.14 5.40
N ALA A 208 4.32 -26.48 6.02
CA ALA A 208 5.58 -26.75 5.32
C ALA A 208 5.62 -28.19 4.75
N VAL A 209 4.68 -28.52 3.87
CA VAL A 209 4.40 -29.90 3.41
C VAL A 209 5.31 -30.40 2.28
N THR A 210 6.05 -29.52 1.59
CA THR A 210 7.02 -29.88 0.54
C THR A 210 8.46 -29.65 1.02
N GLU A 211 9.46 -30.21 0.31
CA GLU A 211 10.87 -29.97 0.64
C GLU A 211 11.23 -28.50 0.58
N ASP A 212 10.85 -27.82 -0.51
CA ASP A 212 11.08 -26.39 -0.68
C ASP A 212 10.45 -25.55 0.45
N LEU A 213 9.25 -25.94 0.93
CA LEU A 213 8.59 -25.25 2.04
C LEU A 213 9.22 -25.56 3.40
N ARG A 214 9.78 -26.76 3.62
CA ARG A 214 10.55 -27.07 4.84
C ARG A 214 11.85 -26.28 4.90
N GLU A 215 12.52 -26.10 3.77
CA GLU A 215 13.69 -25.21 3.68
C GLU A 215 13.30 -23.77 4.02
N LEU A 216 12.18 -23.27 3.47
CA LEU A 216 11.67 -21.94 3.82
C LEU A 216 11.34 -21.84 5.31
N GLN A 217 10.71 -22.86 5.90
CA GLN A 217 10.37 -22.88 7.32
C GLN A 217 11.63 -22.88 8.20
N SER A 218 12.67 -23.58 7.79
CA SER A 218 13.97 -23.54 8.47
C SER A 218 14.56 -22.11 8.50
N MET A 219 14.50 -21.40 7.36
CA MET A 219 14.93 -20.01 7.26
C MET A 219 14.07 -19.09 8.12
N VAL A 220 12.74 -19.26 8.09
CA VAL A 220 11.79 -18.51 8.92
C VAL A 220 12.09 -18.72 10.40
N SER A 221 12.31 -19.96 10.84
CA SER A 221 12.66 -20.28 12.21
C SER A 221 13.98 -19.62 12.63
N GLN A 222 15.00 -19.69 11.78
CA GLN A 222 16.29 -19.00 12.02
C GLN A 222 16.11 -17.50 12.27
N ILE A 223 15.28 -16.83 11.47
CA ILE A 223 14.99 -15.39 11.63
C ILE A 223 14.18 -15.11 12.88
N LYS A 224 13.15 -15.92 13.17
CA LYS A 224 12.33 -15.77 14.38
C LYS A 224 13.13 -15.99 15.67
N ASP A 225 14.11 -16.86 15.66
CA ASP A 225 14.99 -17.14 16.80
C ASP A 225 16.15 -16.12 16.94
N ASN A 226 16.34 -15.27 15.95
CA ASN A 226 17.39 -14.26 15.97
C ASN A 226 17.03 -13.13 16.97
N ARG A 227 17.81 -13.03 18.04
CA ARG A 227 17.60 -12.03 19.12
C ARG A 227 17.59 -10.58 18.61
N LYS A 228 18.43 -10.25 17.61
CA LYS A 228 18.48 -8.90 17.04
C LYS A 228 17.17 -8.57 16.32
N VAL A 229 16.64 -9.53 15.56
CA VAL A 229 15.34 -9.40 14.87
C VAL A 229 14.23 -9.25 15.91
N GLY A 230 14.21 -10.04 16.97
CA GLY A 230 13.25 -9.92 18.04
C GLY A 230 13.24 -8.53 18.70
N LEU A 231 14.42 -7.96 18.97
CA LEU A 231 14.54 -6.60 19.51
C LEU A 231 14.06 -5.54 18.52
N SER A 232 14.38 -5.69 17.22
CA SER A 232 13.88 -4.80 16.16
C SER A 232 12.37 -4.85 16.05
N TYR A 233 11.77 -6.04 16.13
CA TYR A 233 10.32 -6.21 16.14
C TYR A 233 9.65 -5.49 17.30
N MET A 234 10.19 -5.65 18.51
CA MET A 234 9.65 -4.97 19.71
C MET A 234 9.68 -3.44 19.53
N ARG A 235 10.79 -2.88 19.04
CA ARG A 235 10.90 -1.43 18.78
C ARG A 235 9.89 -0.97 17.74
N ALA A 236 9.79 -1.64 16.61
CA ALA A 236 8.82 -1.32 15.56
C ALA A 236 7.37 -1.42 16.06
N TYR A 237 7.08 -2.40 16.91
CA TYR A 237 5.77 -2.54 17.53
C TYR A 237 5.45 -1.38 18.48
N GLU A 238 6.39 -1.01 19.35
CA GLU A 238 6.22 0.10 20.31
C GLU A 238 6.05 1.44 19.57
N GLU A 239 6.84 1.69 18.54
CA GLU A 239 6.71 2.88 17.69
C GLU A 239 5.35 2.95 17.02
N LYS A 240 4.89 1.84 16.43
CA LYS A 240 3.57 1.76 15.81
C LYS A 240 2.43 2.03 16.80
N GLU A 241 2.51 1.49 18.01
CA GLU A 241 1.51 1.73 19.04
C GLU A 241 1.55 3.16 19.58
N LEU A 242 2.73 3.76 19.66
CA LEU A 242 2.88 5.18 20.02
C LEU A 242 2.23 6.08 18.94
N LEU A 243 2.54 5.86 17.67
CA LEU A 243 1.96 6.62 16.56
C LEU A 243 0.42 6.50 16.53
N LYS A 244 -0.11 5.29 16.72
CA LYS A 244 -1.58 5.09 16.82
C LYS A 244 -2.19 5.94 17.93
N ARG A 245 -1.57 6.01 19.11
CA ARG A 245 -2.07 6.83 20.24
C ARG A 245 -2.02 8.32 19.88
N ILE A 246 -0.93 8.79 19.24
CA ILE A 246 -0.79 10.18 18.81
C ILE A 246 -1.92 10.53 17.83
N TYR A 247 -2.10 9.77 16.76
CA TYR A 247 -3.15 10.02 15.77
C TYR A 247 -4.56 9.93 16.35
N HIS A 248 -4.79 8.96 17.25
CA HIS A 248 -6.07 8.87 17.95
C HIS A 248 -6.37 10.11 18.79
N ASN A 249 -5.39 10.59 19.56
CA ASN A 249 -5.54 11.78 20.39
C ASN A 249 -5.73 13.04 19.55
N GLN A 250 -4.97 13.18 18.45
CA GLN A 250 -5.16 14.28 17.49
C GLN A 250 -6.56 14.28 16.90
N GLY A 251 -7.05 13.13 16.41
CA GLY A 251 -8.39 13.02 15.86
C GLY A 251 -9.49 13.32 16.88
N LEU A 252 -9.29 12.93 18.17
CA LEU A 252 -10.22 13.30 19.25
C LEU A 252 -10.24 14.82 19.49
N GLU A 253 -9.07 15.45 19.52
CA GLU A 253 -8.99 16.90 19.74
C GLU A 253 -9.58 17.69 18.56
N GLU A 254 -9.26 17.33 17.32
CA GLU A 254 -9.85 17.91 16.12
C GLU A 254 -11.37 17.74 16.11
N GLY A 255 -11.86 16.54 16.43
CA GLY A 255 -13.30 16.26 16.54
C GLY A 255 -13.97 17.10 17.64
N ARG A 256 -13.30 17.27 18.79
CA ARG A 256 -13.78 18.12 19.89
C ARG A 256 -13.87 19.58 19.49
N GLU A 257 -12.83 20.11 18.85
CA GLU A 257 -12.80 21.50 18.38
C GLU A 257 -13.86 21.75 17.29
N ALA A 258 -13.98 20.84 16.32
CA ALA A 258 -15.00 20.91 15.29
C ALA A 258 -16.42 20.88 15.90
N GLY A 259 -16.66 19.99 16.86
CA GLY A 259 -17.94 19.88 17.58
C GLY A 259 -18.27 21.16 18.37
N LEU A 260 -17.29 21.73 19.09
CA LEU A 260 -17.48 22.99 19.80
C LEU A 260 -17.79 24.14 18.86
N LYS A 261 -17.10 24.23 17.72
CA LYS A 261 -17.33 25.26 16.70
C LYS A 261 -18.71 25.12 16.08
N ALA A 262 -19.13 23.89 15.75
CA ALA A 262 -20.44 23.60 15.21
C ALA A 262 -21.54 23.94 16.24
N GLY A 263 -21.39 23.54 17.50
CA GLY A 263 -22.33 23.84 18.57
C GLY A 263 -22.50 25.35 18.82
N ARG A 264 -21.39 26.13 18.82
CA ARG A 264 -21.46 27.58 18.93
C ARG A 264 -22.22 28.21 17.76
N ARG A 265 -22.01 27.76 16.54
CA ARG A 265 -22.71 28.23 15.35
C ARG A 265 -24.22 27.90 15.40
N GLN A 266 -24.55 26.68 15.78
CA GLN A 266 -25.97 26.29 15.95
C GLN A 266 -26.67 27.13 17.05
N GLN A 267 -25.99 27.36 18.18
CA GLN A 267 -26.49 28.21 19.23
C GLN A 267 -26.70 29.66 18.74
N MET A 268 -25.76 30.21 17.98
CA MET A 268 -25.88 31.54 17.38
C MET A 268 -27.07 31.62 16.43
N ILE A 269 -27.25 30.65 15.53
CA ILE A 269 -28.42 30.57 14.65
C ILE A 269 -29.72 30.55 15.47
N SER A 270 -29.79 29.67 16.48
CA SER A 270 -30.97 29.54 17.36
C SER A 270 -31.34 30.87 18.02
N VAL A 271 -30.36 31.59 18.55
CA VAL A 271 -30.57 32.88 19.19
C VAL A 271 -31.03 33.95 18.20
N ILE A 272 -30.42 34.03 17.00
CA ILE A 272 -30.86 34.95 15.96
C ILE A 272 -32.29 34.65 15.53
N MET A 273 -32.63 33.39 15.27
CA MET A 273 -34.00 32.98 14.91
C MET A 273 -35.01 33.36 16.00
N GLN A 274 -34.67 33.15 17.26
CA GLN A 274 -35.52 33.52 18.41
C GLN A 274 -35.79 35.03 18.48
N GLN A 275 -34.76 35.87 18.20
CA GLN A 275 -34.94 37.33 18.20
C GLN A 275 -35.71 37.80 16.97
N MET A 276 -35.53 37.15 15.81
CA MET A 276 -36.34 37.40 14.62
C MET A 276 -37.81 37.18 14.90
N ASN A 277 -38.17 36.08 15.55
CA ASN A 277 -39.56 35.75 15.93
C ASN A 277 -40.14 36.78 16.89
N ARG A 278 -39.30 37.48 17.65
CA ARG A 278 -39.73 38.61 18.52
C ARG A 278 -39.83 39.94 17.78
N GLY A 279 -39.64 39.94 16.47
CA GLY A 279 -39.76 41.13 15.61
C GLY A 279 -38.59 42.09 15.68
N LYS A 280 -37.42 41.67 16.20
CA LYS A 280 -36.21 42.54 16.21
C LYS A 280 -35.56 42.60 14.83
N SER A 281 -35.03 43.77 14.50
CA SER A 281 -34.21 43.99 13.29
C SER A 281 -32.83 43.38 13.42
N THR A 282 -32.17 43.06 12.27
CA THR A 282 -30.80 42.53 12.25
C THR A 282 -29.80 43.47 12.95
N SER A 283 -29.93 44.78 12.82
CA SER A 283 -29.12 45.77 13.53
C SER A 283 -29.30 45.70 15.05
N GLN A 284 -30.53 45.52 15.55
CA GLN A 284 -30.81 45.40 16.98
C GLN A 284 -30.29 44.08 17.55
N ILE A 285 -30.31 42.98 16.73
CA ILE A 285 -29.75 41.70 17.13
C ILE A 285 -28.24 41.78 17.19
N ALA A 286 -27.59 42.37 16.17
CA ALA A 286 -26.15 42.55 16.09
C ALA A 286 -25.62 43.39 17.28
N GLU A 287 -26.26 44.52 17.58
CA GLU A 287 -25.91 45.37 18.71
C GLU A 287 -26.05 44.64 20.05
N PHE A 288 -27.13 43.88 20.24
CA PHE A 288 -27.41 43.19 21.50
C PHE A 288 -26.39 42.07 21.79
N PHE A 289 -25.88 41.41 20.76
CA PHE A 289 -24.97 40.27 20.92
C PHE A 289 -23.50 40.62 20.57
N ASP A 290 -23.20 41.87 20.29
CA ASP A 290 -21.89 42.37 19.86
C ASP A 290 -21.35 41.57 18.64
N MET A 291 -22.23 41.45 17.63
CA MET A 291 -21.95 40.71 16.40
C MET A 291 -21.86 41.64 15.18
N ASP A 292 -21.22 41.14 14.13
CA ASP A 292 -21.22 41.80 12.84
C ASP A 292 -22.64 41.77 12.21
N VAL A 293 -23.15 42.94 11.81
CA VAL A 293 -24.46 43.07 11.19
C VAL A 293 -24.60 42.24 9.93
N ALA A 294 -23.55 42.14 9.12
CA ALA A 294 -23.54 41.34 7.89
C ALA A 294 -23.67 39.85 8.17
N GLU A 295 -23.03 39.38 9.25
CA GLU A 295 -23.15 37.97 9.68
C GLU A 295 -24.58 37.69 10.17
N VAL A 296 -25.16 38.54 11.00
CA VAL A 296 -26.55 38.43 11.46
C VAL A 296 -27.51 38.47 10.27
N GLN A 297 -27.27 39.37 9.29
CA GLN A 297 -28.11 39.49 8.10
C GLN A 297 -28.05 38.19 7.26
N ARG A 298 -26.87 37.60 7.09
CA ARG A 298 -26.71 36.33 6.36
C ARG A 298 -27.55 35.20 7.00
N VAL A 299 -27.43 35.06 8.32
CA VAL A 299 -28.21 34.05 9.06
C VAL A 299 -29.73 34.34 8.97
N TYR A 300 -30.12 35.61 9.07
CA TYR A 300 -31.50 36.05 8.97
C TYR A 300 -32.10 35.71 7.59
N ASP A 301 -31.36 35.97 6.50
CA ASP A 301 -31.86 35.75 5.15
C ASP A 301 -32.03 34.26 4.83
N VAL A 302 -31.11 33.40 5.31
CA VAL A 302 -31.25 31.94 5.20
C VAL A 302 -32.41 31.47 6.08
N GLY A 303 -32.45 31.92 7.34
CA GLY A 303 -33.51 31.52 8.29
C GLY A 303 -34.93 31.81 7.79
N LYS A 304 -35.17 32.92 7.09
CA LYS A 304 -36.48 33.23 6.47
C LYS A 304 -37.02 32.14 5.56
N LYS A 305 -36.14 31.40 4.88
CA LYS A 305 -36.54 30.32 3.98
C LYS A 305 -37.16 29.13 4.73
N TYR A 306 -36.85 29.00 6.02
CA TYR A 306 -37.26 27.88 6.89
C TYR A 306 -38.33 28.31 7.90
N ALA A 307 -38.98 29.50 7.71
CA ALA A 307 -40.09 29.91 8.54
C ALA A 307 -41.36 29.07 8.28
N PRO A 308 -42.25 28.84 9.24
CA PRO A 308 -42.22 29.33 10.63
C PRO A 308 -41.44 28.43 11.60
N ASP A 309 -41.11 27.19 11.22
CA ASP A 309 -40.58 26.15 12.14
C ASP A 309 -39.06 26.27 12.39
N TYR A 310 -38.34 26.99 11.50
CA TYR A 310 -36.91 27.26 11.60
C TYR A 310 -36.04 26.02 11.92
N ASP A 311 -35.99 25.06 11.00
CA ASP A 311 -35.12 23.89 11.12
C ASP A 311 -33.65 24.33 11.22
N LEU A 312 -33.11 24.28 12.45
CA LEU A 312 -31.75 24.75 12.76
C LEU A 312 -30.66 23.93 12.03
N ASP A 313 -30.90 22.65 11.82
CA ASP A 313 -29.91 21.79 11.12
C ASP A 313 -29.86 22.10 9.62
N ALA A 314 -31.03 22.32 9.01
CA ALA A 314 -31.14 22.74 7.62
C ALA A 314 -30.52 24.12 7.40
N ILE A 315 -30.78 25.09 8.28
CA ILE A 315 -30.20 26.44 8.26
C ILE A 315 -28.66 26.34 8.42
N TYR A 316 -28.19 25.55 9.38
CA TYR A 316 -26.76 25.34 9.61
C TYR A 316 -26.06 24.77 8.35
N LYS A 317 -26.66 23.75 7.76
CA LYS A 317 -26.13 23.11 6.55
C LYS A 317 -26.06 24.10 5.38
N GLU A 318 -27.08 24.92 5.17
CA GLU A 318 -27.06 25.93 4.09
C GLU A 318 -26.01 27.03 4.32
N LEU A 319 -25.74 27.39 5.58
CA LEU A 319 -24.78 28.44 5.92
C LEU A 319 -23.32 27.98 5.86
N TYR A 320 -23.03 26.71 6.17
CA TYR A 320 -21.67 26.24 6.47
C TYR A 320 -21.24 24.98 5.72
N SER A 321 -22.07 24.41 4.80
CA SER A 321 -21.70 23.37 3.84
C SER A 321 -21.32 24.00 2.52
#